data_c8eca92725879bee85d610a547252ab3
#
_entry.id   c8eca92725879bee85d610a547252ab3
#
_cell.length_a   1.000
_cell.length_b   1.000
_cell.length_c   1.000
_cell.angle_alpha   90.00
_cell.angle_beta   90.00
_cell.angle_gamma   90.00
#
_symmetry.space_group_name_H-M   'P 1'
#
loop_
_entity.id
_entity.type
_entity.pdbx_description
1 polymer ?
#
loop_
_entity_poly.entity_id
_entity_poly.type
_entity_poly.pdbx_seq_one_letter_code
_entity_poly.pdbx_strand_id
1 'polypeptide(L)'
;MVKENQNIDILNQDDLNGHSTYQLIDCFINTIDLVGVFELNVNLIIENCIINNLQIHSCWFVNGLSVKNTIVKNSVDYQMGGHNIKPIIIEGSIFKSFFSFFDCQFENVIELKNNIFEKGTNLIGNKGEGFENSFAAGFLIDNNIGKIDVSEVGIL
;
A
#
# COMPACT_ATOMS: atom_id res chain seq x y z
N MET A 1 -5.19 18.98 -0.16
CA MET A 1 -4.79 19.08 1.27
C MET A 1 -3.35 18.62 1.41
N VAL A 2 -2.56 19.34 2.20
CA VAL A 2 -1.20 18.93 2.58
C VAL A 2 -1.09 18.97 4.10
N LYS A 3 -0.58 17.91 4.69
CA LYS A 3 -0.16 17.80 6.08
C LYS A 3 1.35 17.59 6.09
N GLU A 4 2.09 18.44 6.75
CA GLU A 4 3.56 18.42 6.77
C GLU A 4 4.09 18.58 8.19
N ASN A 5 5.14 17.81 8.54
CA ASN A 5 5.80 17.85 9.84
C ASN A 5 4.83 17.67 11.03
N GLN A 6 3.88 16.74 10.92
CA GLN A 6 2.86 16.54 11.95
C GLN A 6 2.95 15.16 12.61
N ASN A 7 2.53 15.12 13.87
CA ASN A 7 2.19 13.87 14.55
C ASN A 7 0.70 13.64 14.40
N ILE A 8 0.32 12.56 13.73
CA ILE A 8 -1.06 12.18 13.45
C ILE A 8 -1.36 10.89 14.19
N ASP A 9 -2.33 10.91 15.08
CA ASP A 9 -2.72 9.70 15.81
C ASP A 9 -3.52 8.75 14.91
N ILE A 10 -4.59 9.23 14.30
CA ILE A 10 -5.39 8.45 13.36
C ILE A 10 -5.72 9.31 12.14
N LEU A 11 -5.53 8.72 10.95
CA LEU A 11 -6.07 9.23 9.69
C LEU A 11 -7.07 8.21 9.15
N ASN A 12 -8.26 8.65 8.83
CA ASN A 12 -9.32 7.80 8.31
C ASN A 12 -10.01 8.40 7.06
N GLN A 13 -11.04 7.74 6.56
CA GLN A 13 -11.77 8.18 5.37
C GLN A 13 -12.38 9.59 5.53
N ASP A 14 -12.84 9.95 6.71
CA ASP A 14 -13.47 11.26 6.93
C ASP A 14 -12.47 12.39 6.76
N ASP A 15 -11.21 12.18 7.13
CA ASP A 15 -10.14 13.16 6.92
C ASP A 15 -9.84 13.39 5.43
N LEU A 16 -10.06 12.38 4.61
CA LEU A 16 -9.78 12.42 3.17
C LEU A 16 -10.95 12.95 2.35
N ASN A 17 -12.16 12.91 2.88
CA ASN A 17 -13.37 13.29 2.16
C ASN A 17 -13.32 14.74 1.69
N GLY A 18 -13.77 14.96 0.46
CA GLY A 18 -13.83 16.28 -0.16
C GLY A 18 -12.51 16.77 -0.78
N HIS A 19 -11.46 15.98 -0.73
CA HIS A 19 -10.17 16.29 -1.35
C HIS A 19 -9.95 15.46 -2.62
N SER A 20 -9.42 16.07 -3.68
CA SER A 20 -8.96 15.34 -4.87
C SER A 20 -7.58 14.73 -4.67
N THR A 21 -6.75 15.39 -3.86
CA THR A 21 -5.39 14.95 -3.49
C THR A 21 -5.15 15.25 -2.02
N TYR A 22 -4.59 14.28 -1.33
CA TYR A 22 -4.19 14.39 0.08
C TYR A 22 -2.74 13.97 0.24
N GLN A 23 -1.91 14.85 0.77
CA GLN A 23 -0.47 14.63 0.91
C GLN A 23 -0.06 14.64 2.38
N LEU A 24 0.71 13.65 2.75
CA LEU A 24 1.36 13.48 4.06
C LEU A 24 2.86 13.55 3.83
N ILE A 25 3.53 14.58 4.33
CA ILE A 25 4.95 14.81 4.12
C ILE A 25 5.66 14.97 5.47
N ASP A 26 6.76 14.25 5.66
CA ASP A 26 7.58 14.35 6.89
C ASP A 26 6.76 14.13 8.17
N CYS A 27 5.76 13.25 8.15
CA CYS A 27 4.84 13.01 9.26
C CYS A 27 5.21 11.73 10.04
N PHE A 28 4.92 11.77 11.33
CA PHE A 28 4.80 10.55 12.14
C PHE A 28 3.30 10.21 12.30
N ILE A 29 2.92 9.01 11.87
CA ILE A 29 1.51 8.59 11.83
C ILE A 29 1.37 7.31 12.62
N ASN A 30 0.54 7.33 13.66
CA ASN A 30 0.30 6.12 14.43
C ASN A 30 -0.57 5.13 13.64
N THR A 31 -1.69 5.58 13.08
CA THR A 31 -2.56 4.70 12.30
C THR A 31 -3.16 5.41 11.09
N ILE A 32 -3.06 4.78 9.93
CA ILE A 32 -3.91 5.06 8.78
C ILE A 32 -4.93 3.94 8.70
N ASP A 33 -6.21 4.24 8.90
CA ASP A 33 -7.31 3.28 8.86
C ASP A 33 -8.25 3.55 7.69
N LEU A 34 -8.08 2.76 6.65
CA LEU A 34 -8.89 2.80 5.42
C LEU A 34 -9.51 1.42 5.14
N VAL A 35 -9.69 0.60 6.17
CA VAL A 35 -10.30 -0.73 6.03
C VAL A 35 -11.71 -0.63 5.46
N GLY A 36 -11.98 -1.36 4.39
CA GLY A 36 -13.29 -1.42 3.75
C GLY A 36 -13.72 -0.15 3.02
N VAL A 37 -12.77 0.74 2.74
CA VAL A 37 -13.05 1.95 1.96
C VAL A 37 -13.06 1.61 0.47
N PHE A 38 -14.21 1.21 -0.04
CA PHE A 38 -14.40 1.00 -1.46
C PHE A 38 -14.45 2.35 -2.20
N GLU A 39 -13.80 2.41 -3.36
CA GLU A 39 -13.79 3.60 -4.22
C GLU A 39 -13.24 4.86 -3.53
N LEU A 40 -12.06 4.78 -2.94
CA LEU A 40 -11.35 5.96 -2.46
C LEU A 40 -10.96 6.85 -3.63
N ASN A 41 -11.72 7.93 -3.84
CA ASN A 41 -11.56 8.86 -4.96
C ASN A 41 -10.55 9.99 -4.67
N VAL A 42 -9.62 9.76 -3.78
CA VAL A 42 -8.55 10.69 -3.41
C VAL A 42 -7.22 10.11 -3.89
N ASN A 43 -6.38 10.92 -4.52
CA ASN A 43 -5.00 10.56 -4.76
C ASN A 43 -4.23 10.75 -3.44
N LEU A 44 -3.91 9.64 -2.77
CA LEU A 44 -3.19 9.65 -1.49
C LEU A 44 -1.68 9.58 -1.74
N ILE A 45 -0.96 10.58 -1.25
CA ILE A 45 0.50 10.69 -1.37
C ILE A 45 1.11 10.71 0.03
N ILE A 46 2.01 9.78 0.29
CA ILE A 46 2.72 9.62 1.56
C ILE A 46 4.22 9.66 1.25
N GLU A 47 4.91 10.64 1.80
CA GLU A 47 6.32 10.86 1.50
C GLU A 47 7.12 11.18 2.76
N ASN A 48 8.28 10.54 2.92
CA ASN A 48 9.20 10.73 4.04
C ASN A 48 8.55 10.51 5.42
N CYS A 49 7.57 9.63 5.53
CA CYS A 49 6.82 9.42 6.76
C CYS A 49 7.29 8.19 7.55
N ILE A 50 6.90 8.15 8.82
CA ILE A 50 6.98 6.94 9.63
C ILE A 50 5.55 6.57 10.04
N ILE A 51 5.13 5.36 9.69
CA ILE A 51 3.78 4.86 9.96
C ILE A 51 3.91 3.62 10.86
N ASN A 52 3.19 3.60 11.98
CA ASN A 52 3.13 2.40 12.79
C ASN A 52 2.18 1.37 12.16
N ASN A 53 0.95 1.76 11.86
CA ASN A 53 -0.09 0.87 11.35
C ASN A 53 -0.68 1.42 10.04
N LEU A 54 -0.52 0.69 8.96
CA LEU A 54 -1.16 0.97 7.68
C LEU A 54 -2.23 -0.11 7.44
N GLN A 55 -3.48 0.22 7.73
CA GLN A 55 -4.64 -0.67 7.64
C GLN A 55 -5.44 -0.34 6.38
N ILE A 56 -5.28 -1.16 5.34
CA ILE A 56 -5.83 -0.91 4.01
C ILE A 56 -6.54 -2.14 3.41
N HIS A 57 -6.96 -3.08 4.26
CA HIS A 57 -7.74 -4.24 3.83
C HIS A 57 -9.00 -3.82 3.09
N SER A 58 -9.22 -4.36 1.90
CA SER A 58 -10.36 -4.01 1.03
C SER A 58 -10.47 -2.51 0.71
N CYS A 59 -9.35 -1.80 0.67
CA CYS A 59 -9.33 -0.40 0.23
C CYS A 59 -9.03 -0.33 -1.28
N TRP A 60 -9.89 0.37 -2.03
CA TRP A 60 -9.70 0.58 -3.47
C TRP A 60 -9.19 1.99 -3.73
N PHE A 61 -7.90 2.12 -4.00
CA PHE A 61 -7.29 3.42 -4.32
C PHE A 61 -7.57 3.80 -5.78
N VAL A 62 -8.82 4.14 -6.08
CA VAL A 62 -9.28 4.44 -7.45
C VAL A 62 -8.43 5.53 -8.11
N ASN A 63 -8.14 6.60 -7.40
CA ASN A 63 -7.31 7.71 -7.90
C ASN A 63 -5.83 7.58 -7.57
N GLY A 64 -5.38 6.35 -7.23
CA GLY A 64 -3.98 6.04 -7.00
C GLY A 64 -3.51 6.20 -5.56
N LEU A 65 -2.36 5.60 -5.32
CA LEU A 65 -1.61 5.67 -4.06
C LEU A 65 -0.14 5.86 -4.39
N SER A 66 0.52 6.75 -3.69
CA SER A 66 1.97 6.90 -3.75
C SER A 66 2.55 6.83 -2.35
N VAL A 67 3.44 5.86 -2.10
CA VAL A 67 4.18 5.72 -0.83
C VAL A 67 5.66 5.79 -1.15
N LYS A 68 6.31 6.88 -0.75
CA LYS A 68 7.73 7.12 -1.06
C LYS A 68 8.56 7.39 0.18
N ASN A 69 9.76 6.82 0.20
CA ASN A 69 10.77 7.08 1.26
C ASN A 69 10.19 6.96 2.67
N THR A 70 9.28 6.01 2.89
CA THR A 70 8.47 5.88 4.10
C THR A 70 8.80 4.58 4.83
N ILE A 71 8.77 4.61 6.15
CA ILE A 71 8.95 3.42 6.99
C ILE A 71 7.60 3.00 7.52
N VAL A 72 7.19 1.74 7.26
CA VAL A 72 5.99 1.12 7.82
C VAL A 72 6.42 0.02 8.79
N LYS A 73 6.02 0.13 10.05
CA LYS A 73 6.55 -0.72 11.12
C LYS A 73 5.85 -2.07 11.25
N ASN A 74 4.52 -2.05 11.27
CA ASN A 74 3.73 -3.26 11.45
C ASN A 74 3.31 -3.88 10.11
N SER A 75 2.78 -5.10 10.15
CA SER A 75 2.33 -5.78 8.93
C SER A 75 1.25 -4.98 8.21
N VAL A 76 1.33 -4.99 6.89
CA VAL A 76 0.33 -4.37 6.03
C VAL A 76 -0.55 -5.48 5.46
N ASP A 77 -1.84 -5.35 5.66
CA ASP A 77 -2.85 -6.19 5.04
C ASP A 77 -3.55 -5.41 3.93
N TYR A 78 -3.13 -5.65 2.69
CA TYR A 78 -3.76 -5.10 1.49
C TYR A 78 -4.47 -6.20 0.71
N GLN A 79 -5.24 -7.02 1.40
CA GLN A 79 -6.04 -8.05 0.77
C GLN A 79 -7.29 -7.45 0.11
N MET A 80 -7.77 -8.09 -0.96
CA MET A 80 -8.97 -7.69 -1.71
C MET A 80 -8.96 -6.22 -2.14
N GLY A 81 -7.76 -5.69 -2.41
CA GLY A 81 -7.54 -4.33 -2.86
C GLY A 81 -7.41 -4.24 -4.39
N GLY A 82 -6.76 -3.18 -4.85
CA GLY A 82 -6.62 -2.88 -6.27
C GLY A 82 -7.73 -1.96 -6.76
N HIS A 83 -8.38 -2.32 -7.87
CA HIS A 83 -9.44 -1.54 -8.53
C HIS A 83 -9.01 -0.08 -8.79
N ASN A 84 -7.74 0.10 -9.10
CA ASN A 84 -7.12 1.40 -9.27
C ASN A 84 -7.16 1.86 -10.73
N ILE A 85 -7.75 3.04 -10.97
CA ILE A 85 -7.72 3.68 -12.30
C ILE A 85 -6.40 4.42 -12.52
N LYS A 86 -5.78 4.90 -11.46
CA LYS A 86 -4.45 5.52 -11.47
C LYS A 86 -3.41 4.58 -10.85
N PRO A 87 -2.12 4.73 -11.19
CA PRO A 87 -1.08 3.85 -10.68
C PRO A 87 -0.99 3.80 -9.14
N ILE A 88 -0.58 2.64 -8.63
CA ILE A 88 -0.11 2.48 -7.25
C ILE A 88 1.42 2.43 -7.30
N ILE A 89 2.08 3.34 -6.61
CA ILE A 89 3.53 3.50 -6.62
C ILE A 89 4.06 3.36 -5.20
N ILE A 90 4.95 2.40 -4.97
CA ILE A 90 5.65 2.20 -3.70
C ILE A 90 7.15 2.23 -4.01
N GLU A 91 7.85 3.25 -3.54
CA GLU A 91 9.24 3.51 -3.91
C GLU A 91 10.09 3.94 -2.71
N GLY A 92 11.30 3.39 -2.62
CA GLY A 92 12.30 3.79 -1.63
C GLY A 92 11.88 3.56 -0.17
N SER A 93 10.90 2.71 0.08
CA SER A 93 10.26 2.54 1.38
C SER A 93 10.73 1.27 2.08
N ILE A 94 10.59 1.24 3.41
CA ILE A 94 10.98 0.10 4.25
C ILE A 94 9.74 -0.44 4.95
N PHE A 95 9.43 -1.71 4.70
CA PHE A 95 8.38 -2.45 5.39
C PHE A 95 9.03 -3.43 6.37
N LYS A 96 8.92 -3.14 7.65
CA LYS A 96 9.58 -3.91 8.71
C LYS A 96 8.91 -5.25 9.02
N SER A 97 7.66 -5.42 8.60
CA SER A 97 6.89 -6.64 8.74
C SER A 97 6.35 -7.09 7.39
N PHE A 98 5.58 -8.19 7.36
CA PHE A 98 5.04 -8.74 6.12
C PHE A 98 4.06 -7.79 5.45
N PHE A 99 4.15 -7.64 4.14
CA PHE A 99 3.19 -6.90 3.34
C PHE A 99 2.37 -7.90 2.51
N SER A 100 1.13 -8.10 2.90
CA SER A 100 0.21 -9.02 2.22
C SER A 100 -0.56 -8.32 1.11
N PHE A 101 -0.37 -8.83 -0.12
CA PHE A 101 -1.25 -8.61 -1.25
C PHE A 101 -1.97 -9.93 -1.52
N PHE A 102 -3.24 -10.02 -1.24
CA PHE A 102 -4.00 -11.26 -1.37
C PHE A 102 -5.29 -10.96 -2.13
N ASP A 103 -5.52 -11.66 -3.23
CA ASP A 103 -6.73 -11.49 -4.06
C ASP A 103 -6.97 -10.02 -4.48
N CYS A 104 -5.88 -9.29 -4.77
CA CYS A 104 -5.96 -7.93 -5.31
C CYS A 104 -6.19 -7.95 -6.82
N GLN A 105 -7.01 -7.03 -7.30
CA GLN A 105 -7.28 -6.86 -8.73
C GLN A 105 -6.78 -5.49 -9.20
N PHE A 106 -5.54 -5.45 -9.71
CA PHE A 106 -4.95 -4.20 -10.19
C PHE A 106 -5.37 -3.94 -11.63
N GLU A 107 -6.15 -2.88 -11.85
CA GLU A 107 -6.62 -2.46 -13.18
C GLU A 107 -5.59 -1.57 -13.90
N ASN A 108 -4.85 -0.75 -13.16
CA ASN A 108 -3.70 -0.01 -13.65
C ASN A 108 -2.42 -0.56 -13.01
N VAL A 109 -1.28 -0.09 -13.46
CA VAL A 109 0.03 -0.57 -13.03
C VAL A 109 0.22 -0.42 -11.51
N ILE A 110 0.86 -1.41 -10.91
CA ILE A 110 1.49 -1.31 -9.60
C ILE A 110 3.00 -1.34 -9.76
N GLU A 111 3.69 -0.41 -9.13
CA GLU A 111 5.14 -0.29 -9.16
C GLU A 111 5.74 -0.46 -7.77
N LEU A 112 6.66 -1.41 -7.63
CA LEU A 112 7.48 -1.61 -6.43
C LEU A 112 8.95 -1.39 -6.81
N LYS A 113 9.53 -0.26 -6.40
CA LYS A 113 10.90 0.11 -6.74
C LYS A 113 11.74 0.47 -5.52
N ASN A 114 12.95 -0.05 -5.45
CA ASN A 114 13.93 0.35 -4.43
C ASN A 114 13.43 0.19 -2.98
N ASN A 115 12.54 -0.76 -2.71
CA ASN A 115 11.99 -0.99 -1.38
C ASN A 115 12.76 -2.08 -0.63
N ILE A 116 12.60 -2.08 0.69
CA ILE A 116 13.06 -3.16 1.57
C ILE A 116 11.83 -3.80 2.22
N PHE A 117 11.60 -5.07 1.94
CA PHE A 117 10.58 -5.90 2.58
C PHE A 117 11.26 -6.86 3.56
N GLU A 118 11.45 -6.45 4.82
CA GLU A 118 12.23 -7.22 5.81
C GLU A 118 11.66 -8.63 6.06
N LYS A 119 10.35 -8.78 6.04
CA LYS A 119 9.65 -10.07 6.19
C LYS A 119 9.06 -10.61 4.88
N GLY A 120 9.33 -9.94 3.77
CA GLY A 120 8.84 -10.30 2.45
C GLY A 120 7.42 -9.77 2.15
N THR A 121 6.99 -10.10 0.95
CA THR A 121 5.66 -9.80 0.41
C THR A 121 5.26 -10.89 -0.58
N ASN A 122 3.98 -10.98 -0.89
CA ASN A 122 3.41 -11.98 -1.79
C ASN A 122 2.81 -11.37 -3.06
N LEU A 123 3.26 -10.20 -3.51
CA LEU A 123 2.66 -9.54 -4.68
C LEU A 123 2.56 -10.47 -5.89
N ILE A 124 3.60 -11.25 -6.15
CA ILE A 124 3.64 -12.25 -7.24
C ILE A 124 3.68 -13.70 -6.72
N GLY A 125 3.33 -13.90 -5.46
CA GLY A 125 3.18 -15.20 -4.83
C GLY A 125 1.81 -15.85 -5.11
N ASN A 126 1.53 -16.94 -4.38
CA ASN A 126 0.25 -17.67 -4.39
C ASN A 126 -0.20 -18.16 -5.77
N LYS A 127 0.75 -18.41 -6.69
CA LYS A 127 0.44 -18.80 -8.07
C LYS A 127 -0.32 -20.11 -8.14
N GLY A 128 -1.46 -20.09 -8.83
CA GLY A 128 -2.29 -21.26 -9.05
C GLY A 128 -3.15 -21.67 -7.85
N GLU A 129 -3.22 -20.84 -6.81
CA GLU A 129 -3.96 -21.13 -5.58
C GLU A 129 -5.38 -20.54 -5.57
N GLY A 130 -5.78 -19.85 -6.63
CA GLY A 130 -7.13 -19.31 -6.80
C GLY A 130 -7.37 -17.93 -6.15
N PHE A 131 -6.43 -17.44 -5.39
CA PHE A 131 -6.45 -16.11 -4.75
C PHE A 131 -5.18 -15.30 -5.06
N GLU A 132 -4.54 -15.63 -6.15
CA GLU A 132 -3.43 -14.85 -6.69
C GLU A 132 -3.89 -13.46 -7.16
N ASN A 133 -2.98 -12.49 -7.11
CA ASN A 133 -3.27 -11.16 -7.58
C ASN A 133 -3.37 -11.12 -9.12
N SER A 134 -4.21 -10.24 -9.64
CA SER A 134 -4.35 -10.01 -11.08
C SER A 134 -3.85 -8.62 -11.48
N PHE A 135 -3.29 -8.51 -12.68
CA PHE A 135 -2.60 -7.32 -13.17
C PHE A 135 -3.01 -7.01 -14.61
N ALA A 136 -4.11 -6.26 -14.80
CA ALA A 136 -4.62 -5.95 -16.14
C ALA A 136 -3.65 -5.11 -16.98
N ALA A 137 -2.97 -4.15 -16.38
CA ALA A 137 -1.96 -3.30 -17.03
C ALA A 137 -0.51 -3.74 -16.71
N GLY A 138 -0.34 -4.92 -16.07
CA GLY A 138 0.96 -5.40 -15.64
C GLY A 138 1.45 -4.79 -14.33
N PHE A 139 2.67 -5.13 -13.99
CA PHE A 139 3.37 -4.62 -12.81
C PHE A 139 4.82 -4.28 -13.15
N LEU A 140 5.41 -3.42 -12.34
CA LEU A 140 6.83 -3.11 -12.44
C LEU A 140 7.49 -3.34 -11.08
N ILE A 141 8.44 -4.27 -11.04
CA ILE A 141 9.21 -4.64 -9.85
C ILE A 141 10.68 -4.44 -10.18
N ASP A 142 11.34 -3.54 -9.47
CA ASP A 142 12.73 -3.20 -9.74
C ASP A 142 13.49 -2.92 -8.45
N ASN A 143 14.66 -3.53 -8.32
CA ASN A 143 15.65 -3.25 -7.27
C ASN A 143 15.11 -3.29 -5.82
N ASN A 144 14.21 -4.22 -5.52
CA ASN A 144 13.73 -4.42 -4.16
C ASN A 144 14.58 -5.45 -3.40
N ILE A 145 14.70 -5.27 -2.09
CA ILE A 145 15.33 -6.22 -1.18
C ILE A 145 14.25 -6.96 -0.41
N GLY A 146 14.37 -8.29 -0.32
CA GLY A 146 13.42 -9.18 0.32
C GLY A 146 12.67 -10.05 -0.70
N LYS A 147 11.95 -11.06 -0.20
CA LYS A 147 11.15 -11.95 -1.05
C LYS A 147 9.87 -11.25 -1.47
N ILE A 148 9.50 -11.36 -2.74
CA ILE A 148 8.29 -10.74 -3.31
C ILE A 148 7.27 -11.78 -3.79
N ASP A 149 7.61 -13.05 -3.71
CA ASP A 149 6.87 -14.20 -4.20
C ASP A 149 6.51 -15.20 -3.08
N VAL A 150 6.39 -14.72 -1.85
CA VAL A 150 6.02 -15.58 -0.72
C VAL A 150 4.63 -16.14 -0.93
N SER A 151 4.45 -17.44 -0.68
CA SER A 151 3.12 -18.06 -0.63
C SER A 151 2.60 -18.09 0.81
N GLU A 152 1.39 -17.62 1.04
CA GLU A 152 0.81 -17.57 2.38
C GLU A 152 0.52 -18.94 2.99
N VAL A 153 0.34 -19.97 2.15
CA VAL A 153 0.15 -21.37 2.60
C VAL A 153 1.31 -21.90 3.44
N GLY A 154 2.46 -21.22 3.40
CA GLY A 154 3.62 -21.58 4.24
C GLY A 154 3.74 -20.77 5.53
N ILE A 155 2.81 -19.87 5.82
CA ILE A 155 2.86 -18.95 6.97
C ILE A 155 1.81 -19.28 8.05
N LEU A 156 0.87 -20.17 7.73
CA LEU A 156 -0.17 -20.64 8.66
C LEU A 156 0.37 -21.71 9.61
#